data_d6346be05f8c804166c866441adb7e2f
#
_entry.id   d6346be05f8c804166c866441adb7e2f
#
_cell.length_a   1.000
_cell.length_b   1.000
_cell.length_c   1.000
_cell.angle_alpha   90.00
_cell.angle_beta   90.00
_cell.angle_gamma   90.00
#
_symmetry.space_group_name_H-M   'P 1'
#
loop_
_entity.id
_entity.type
_entity.pdbx_description
1 polymer ?
#
loop_
_entity_poly.entity_id
_entity_poly.type
_entity_poly.pdbx_seq_one_letter_code
_entity_poly.pdbx_strand_id
1 'polypeptide(L)'
;MTGRRPSRATPGWQQPLWLLLRLILFGIGLGVLSGTALKLLAPQVRQQTLPELPWLNELIALPGNEQPEEESTTATTGASPSQEQPIAPALLPGQFLPKQEITALSQRWTQLAAAQADLEASAFLLVLDDGRFAQMQADRAMPAASSIKTPILLVSLEQIDRGDLRWNEPLTLTKPVVGGGAGWMASKPLGTRFPTYEVATEMIRISDNTATNLLIERAGGKDRLNSRFQALGLTATKVNNWLPDLDGTNTTSARDLSRAIAIVDIGETLSMRTRDLFR
;
A
#
# COMPACT_ATOMS: atom_id res chain seq x y z
N MET A 1 29.42 67.67 3.00
CA MET A 1 28.00 67.24 2.84
C MET A 1 28.00 65.99 2.02
N THR A 2 27.94 64.80 2.66
CA THR A 2 27.97 63.49 2.03
C THR A 2 26.61 62.87 2.17
N GLY A 3 25.83 62.86 1.04
CA GLY A 3 24.51 62.31 0.98
C GLY A 3 24.53 60.78 0.97
N ARG A 4 24.03 60.14 2.04
CA ARG A 4 23.71 58.68 2.09
C ARG A 4 22.43 58.41 1.26
N ARG A 5 22.53 57.53 0.24
CA ARG A 5 21.36 56.97 -0.46
C ARG A 5 20.67 55.97 0.48
N PRO A 6 19.31 55.97 0.55
CA PRO A 6 18.60 54.95 1.32
C PRO A 6 18.62 53.61 0.60
N SER A 7 18.92 52.54 1.31
CA SER A 7 18.78 51.16 0.85
C SER A 7 17.29 50.81 0.74
N ARG A 8 16.83 50.44 -0.46
CA ARG A 8 15.49 49.89 -0.68
C ARG A 8 15.42 48.51 -0.03
N ALA A 9 14.75 48.38 1.12
CA ALA A 9 14.36 47.12 1.71
C ALA A 9 13.27 46.48 0.80
N THR A 10 13.52 45.28 0.31
CA THR A 10 12.51 44.49 -0.39
C THR A 10 11.42 44.06 0.58
N PRO A 11 10.11 44.14 0.22
CA PRO A 11 9.01 43.81 1.12
C PRO A 11 9.10 42.32 1.51
N GLY A 12 9.01 41.98 2.79
CA GLY A 12 9.22 40.64 3.38
C GLY A 12 8.25 39.54 2.90
N TRP A 13 7.23 39.87 2.13
CA TRP A 13 6.29 38.91 1.54
C TRP A 13 6.77 38.28 0.21
N GLN A 14 7.82 38.81 -0.40
CA GLN A 14 8.39 38.29 -1.64
C GLN A 14 9.29 37.07 -1.41
N GLN A 15 9.82 36.88 -0.22
CA GLN A 15 10.69 35.72 0.11
C GLN A 15 9.96 34.37 0.09
N PRO A 16 8.77 34.20 0.69
CA PRO A 16 8.05 32.94 0.64
C PRO A 16 7.56 32.58 -0.78
N LEU A 17 7.20 33.56 -1.60
CA LEU A 17 6.79 33.35 -2.97
C LEU A 17 7.95 32.80 -3.85
N TRP A 18 9.16 33.32 -3.65
CA TRP A 18 10.35 32.88 -4.36
C TRP A 18 10.82 31.45 -3.96
N LEU A 19 10.61 31.11 -2.69
CA LEU A 19 10.88 29.76 -2.16
C LEU A 19 9.89 28.74 -2.73
N LEU A 20 8.63 29.11 -2.81
CA LEU A 20 7.56 28.30 -3.40
C LEU A 20 7.79 28.05 -4.90
N LEU A 21 8.19 29.08 -5.64
CA LEU A 21 8.55 28.96 -7.06
C LEU A 21 9.74 28.02 -7.28
N ARG A 22 10.78 28.11 -6.42
CA ARG A 22 11.94 27.20 -6.48
C ARG A 22 11.56 25.75 -6.20
N LEU A 23 10.69 25.48 -5.22
CA LEU A 23 10.21 24.15 -4.90
C LEU A 23 9.39 23.54 -6.06
N ILE A 24 8.55 24.36 -6.71
CA ILE A 24 7.77 23.93 -7.88
C ILE A 24 8.70 23.59 -9.05
N LEU A 25 9.67 24.44 -9.36
CA LEU A 25 10.64 24.21 -10.44
C LEU A 25 11.53 22.98 -10.16
N PHE A 26 11.93 22.76 -8.91
CA PHE A 26 12.68 21.58 -8.50
C PHE A 26 11.84 20.29 -8.63
N GLY A 27 10.56 20.34 -8.22
CA GLY A 27 9.62 19.23 -8.37
C GLY A 27 9.35 18.86 -9.83
N ILE A 28 9.18 19.86 -10.71
CA ILE A 28 9.03 19.65 -12.15
C ILE A 28 10.31 19.05 -12.74
N GLY A 29 11.48 19.57 -12.37
CA GLY A 29 12.77 19.05 -12.83
C GLY A 29 12.99 17.60 -12.45
N LEU A 30 12.68 17.24 -11.19
CA LEU A 30 12.78 15.85 -10.72
C LEU A 30 11.79 14.92 -11.43
N GLY A 31 10.56 15.38 -11.68
CA GLY A 31 9.54 14.62 -12.40
C GLY A 31 9.92 14.34 -13.86
N VAL A 32 10.48 15.33 -14.56
CA VAL A 32 10.94 15.18 -15.94
C VAL A 32 12.15 14.22 -16.01
N LEU A 33 13.11 14.34 -15.11
CA LEU A 33 14.27 13.44 -15.07
C LEU A 33 13.86 12.00 -14.78
N SER A 34 12.98 11.78 -13.80
CA SER A 34 12.46 10.45 -13.46
C SER A 34 11.63 9.85 -14.59
N GLY A 35 10.77 10.65 -15.23
CA GLY A 35 9.95 10.20 -16.36
C GLY A 35 10.79 9.87 -17.59
N THR A 36 11.87 10.62 -17.85
CA THR A 36 12.79 10.35 -18.96
C THR A 36 13.61 9.09 -18.70
N ALA A 37 14.11 8.91 -17.48
CA ALA A 37 14.83 7.70 -17.08
C ALA A 37 13.95 6.45 -17.21
N LEU A 38 12.69 6.50 -16.76
CA LEU A 38 11.72 5.42 -16.92
C LEU A 38 11.42 5.12 -18.40
N LYS A 39 11.28 6.13 -19.27
CA LYS A 39 11.08 5.92 -20.71
C LYS A 39 12.28 5.27 -21.39
N LEU A 40 13.50 5.62 -20.99
CA LEU A 40 14.74 5.05 -21.55
C LEU A 40 14.96 3.61 -21.09
N LEU A 41 14.55 3.26 -19.86
CA LEU A 41 14.66 1.91 -19.29
C LEU A 41 13.53 0.97 -19.71
N ALA A 42 12.35 1.49 -20.08
CA ALA A 42 11.18 0.68 -20.43
C ALA A 42 11.42 -0.36 -21.54
N PRO A 43 12.21 -0.08 -22.62
CA PRO A 43 12.52 -1.09 -23.62
C PRO A 43 13.41 -2.22 -23.09
N GLN A 44 14.34 -1.90 -22.18
CA GLN A 44 15.29 -2.86 -21.60
C GLN A 44 14.60 -3.81 -20.61
N VAL A 45 13.64 -3.31 -19.85
CA VAL A 45 12.81 -4.13 -18.94
C VAL A 45 11.95 -5.12 -19.74
N ARG A 46 11.43 -4.73 -20.89
CA ARG A 46 10.67 -5.64 -21.78
C ARG A 46 11.51 -6.73 -22.44
N GLN A 47 12.83 -6.53 -22.55
CA GLN A 47 13.76 -7.50 -23.16
C GLN A 47 14.47 -8.36 -22.10
N GLN A 48 14.12 -8.23 -20.81
CA GLN A 48 14.79 -8.91 -19.68
C GLN A 48 16.31 -8.69 -19.60
N THR A 49 16.83 -7.69 -20.29
CA THR A 49 18.23 -7.28 -20.22
C THR A 49 18.38 -6.14 -19.22
N LEU A 50 18.24 -6.44 -17.93
CA LEU A 50 18.64 -5.49 -16.89
C LEU A 50 20.17 -5.47 -16.84
N PRO A 51 20.81 -4.28 -16.76
CA PRO A 51 22.24 -4.22 -16.51
C PRO A 51 22.52 -4.90 -15.16
N GLU A 52 23.46 -5.83 -15.15
CA GLU A 52 23.94 -6.42 -13.91
C GLU A 52 24.51 -5.30 -13.02
N LEU A 53 23.91 -5.10 -11.87
CA LEU A 53 24.40 -4.19 -10.85
C LEU A 53 25.28 -4.99 -9.90
N PRO A 54 26.62 -4.90 -10.00
CA PRO A 54 27.56 -5.77 -9.25
C PRO A 54 27.34 -5.75 -7.74
N TRP A 55 26.89 -4.61 -7.21
CA TRP A 55 26.60 -4.46 -5.79
C TRP A 55 25.31 -5.19 -5.34
N LEU A 56 24.39 -5.48 -6.26
CA LEU A 56 23.18 -6.23 -5.96
C LEU A 56 23.47 -7.74 -5.85
N ASN A 57 24.40 -8.24 -6.66
CA ASN A 57 24.85 -9.63 -6.60
C ASN A 57 25.62 -9.94 -5.31
N GLU A 58 26.39 -9.00 -4.79
CA GLU A 58 27.04 -9.13 -3.49
C GLU A 58 26.03 -9.18 -2.32
N LEU A 59 24.88 -8.50 -2.47
CA LEU A 59 23.83 -8.49 -1.45
C LEU A 59 23.00 -9.80 -1.45
N ILE A 60 22.97 -10.51 -2.59
CA ILE A 60 22.18 -11.75 -2.79
C ILE A 60 23.05 -13.00 -2.61
N ALA A 61 24.37 -12.90 -2.72
CA ALA A 61 25.31 -14.00 -2.53
C ALA A 61 25.47 -14.33 -1.03
N LEU A 62 24.45 -14.97 -0.45
CA LEU A 62 24.58 -15.68 0.82
C LEU A 62 25.04 -17.12 0.53
N PRO A 63 26.00 -17.68 1.29
CA PRO A 63 26.50 -19.03 1.05
C PRO A 63 25.42 -20.06 1.42
N GLY A 64 25.02 -20.89 0.46
CA GLY A 64 24.15 -22.03 0.70
C GLY A 64 23.07 -22.29 -0.34
N ASN A 65 23.40 -22.35 -1.62
CA ASN A 65 22.47 -22.87 -2.63
C ASN A 65 23.20 -23.91 -3.50
N GLU A 66 23.21 -25.15 -3.02
CA GLU A 66 23.46 -26.30 -3.88
C GLU A 66 22.12 -26.72 -4.48
N GLN A 67 22.04 -26.73 -5.80
CA GLN A 67 20.88 -27.17 -6.58
C GLN A 67 20.82 -28.73 -6.54
N PRO A 68 19.64 -29.32 -6.35
CA PRO A 68 19.43 -30.72 -6.71
C PRO A 68 19.07 -30.84 -8.19
N GLU A 69 19.69 -31.81 -8.84
CA GLU A 69 19.49 -32.19 -10.24
C GLU A 69 18.04 -32.67 -10.51
N GLU A 70 17.52 -32.26 -11.68
CA GLU A 70 16.21 -32.69 -12.21
C GLU A 70 16.27 -34.17 -12.62
N GLU A 71 15.43 -34.96 -12.01
CA GLU A 71 15.09 -36.31 -12.52
C GLU A 71 13.71 -36.24 -13.21
N SER A 72 13.74 -36.40 -14.51
CA SER A 72 12.61 -36.47 -15.43
C SER A 72 11.86 -37.79 -15.26
N THR A 73 10.57 -37.74 -14.94
CA THR A 73 9.70 -38.92 -15.17
C THR A 73 8.37 -38.47 -15.81
N THR A 74 8.15 -39.10 -16.92
CA THR A 74 7.04 -38.96 -17.86
C THR A 74 5.69 -39.46 -17.32
N ALA A 75 4.67 -38.70 -17.64
CA ALA A 75 3.28 -38.94 -18.06
C ALA A 75 2.46 -40.07 -17.45
N THR A 76 1.19 -39.80 -17.19
CA THR A 76 0.07 -40.47 -17.91
C THR A 76 -1.25 -39.77 -17.58
N THR A 77 -1.99 -39.53 -18.64
CA THR A 77 -3.33 -38.96 -18.76
C THR A 77 -4.36 -39.81 -18.01
N GLY A 78 -5.24 -39.13 -17.25
CA GLY A 78 -6.45 -39.76 -16.71
C GLY A 78 -7.45 -38.68 -16.30
N ALA A 79 -8.43 -38.41 -17.15
CA ALA A 79 -9.58 -37.57 -16.84
C ALA A 79 -10.50 -38.26 -15.84
N SER A 80 -10.93 -37.57 -14.81
CA SER A 80 -12.04 -37.96 -13.94
C SER A 80 -12.76 -36.74 -13.36
N PRO A 81 -14.04 -36.84 -13.00
CA PRO A 81 -15.01 -35.74 -13.13
C PRO A 81 -14.97 -34.76 -11.95
N SER A 82 -15.45 -33.57 -12.27
CA SER A 82 -15.66 -32.43 -11.37
C SER A 82 -16.39 -32.82 -10.07
N GLN A 83 -15.66 -32.81 -8.97
CA GLN A 83 -16.26 -32.72 -7.63
C GLN A 83 -16.29 -31.24 -7.22
N GLU A 84 -17.48 -30.75 -6.93
CA GLU A 84 -17.67 -29.49 -6.21
C GLU A 84 -16.87 -29.55 -4.93
N GLN A 85 -15.81 -28.74 -4.86
CA GLN A 85 -15.06 -28.56 -3.63
C GLN A 85 -15.84 -27.68 -2.66
N PRO A 86 -15.94 -28.06 -1.39
CA PRO A 86 -16.58 -27.24 -0.36
C PRO A 86 -15.81 -25.90 -0.20
N ILE A 87 -16.56 -24.81 -0.05
CA ILE A 87 -16.03 -23.49 0.29
C ILE A 87 -15.12 -23.65 1.52
N ALA A 88 -13.82 -23.44 1.33
CA ALA A 88 -12.84 -23.54 2.39
C ALA A 88 -13.14 -22.55 3.51
N PRO A 89 -12.98 -22.93 4.79
CA PRO A 89 -13.24 -22.06 5.93
C PRO A 89 -12.29 -20.86 5.90
N ALA A 90 -12.82 -19.69 6.26
CA ALA A 90 -12.03 -18.46 6.40
C ALA A 90 -10.75 -18.72 7.22
N LEU A 91 -9.63 -18.19 6.74
CA LEU A 91 -8.33 -18.24 7.42
C LEU A 91 -8.47 -18.01 8.92
N LEU A 92 -8.16 -19.04 9.68
CA LEU A 92 -7.94 -18.90 11.12
C LEU A 92 -6.72 -17.97 11.34
N PRO A 93 -6.71 -17.12 12.38
CA PRO A 93 -5.56 -16.29 12.73
C PRO A 93 -4.36 -17.18 13.06
N GLY A 94 -3.57 -17.56 12.06
CA GLY A 94 -2.44 -18.48 12.26
C GLY A 94 -1.65 -18.81 11.01
N GLN A 95 -2.18 -18.55 9.83
CA GLN A 95 -1.52 -18.92 8.57
C GLN A 95 -0.57 -17.86 8.00
N PHE A 96 -0.64 -16.61 8.45
CA PHE A 96 0.44 -15.65 8.26
C PHE A 96 1.55 -15.98 9.27
N LEU A 97 2.40 -16.94 8.96
CA LEU A 97 3.51 -17.34 9.82
C LEU A 97 4.83 -16.95 9.16
N PRO A 98 5.45 -15.82 9.56
CA PRO A 98 6.87 -15.63 9.37
C PRO A 98 7.60 -16.81 10.04
N LYS A 99 8.42 -17.54 9.28
CA LYS A 99 9.05 -18.78 9.78
C LYS A 99 10.45 -18.54 10.32
N GLN A 100 11.28 -17.82 9.57
CA GLN A 100 12.68 -17.61 9.90
C GLN A 100 13.09 -16.16 9.70
N GLU A 101 13.64 -15.55 10.73
CA GLU A 101 14.11 -14.17 10.66
C GLU A 101 15.48 -14.08 9.97
N ILE A 102 15.59 -13.14 9.01
CA ILE A 102 16.84 -12.72 8.40
C ILE A 102 17.48 -11.70 9.35
N THR A 103 18.06 -12.21 10.46
CA THR A 103 18.54 -11.40 11.59
C THR A 103 19.55 -10.33 11.17
N ALA A 104 20.44 -10.65 10.23
CA ALA A 104 21.43 -9.69 9.74
C ALA A 104 20.77 -8.47 9.08
N LEU A 105 19.67 -8.67 8.35
CA LEU A 105 18.92 -7.58 7.71
C LEU A 105 18.16 -6.75 8.76
N SER A 106 17.50 -7.40 9.71
CA SER A 106 16.79 -6.73 10.81
C SER A 106 17.75 -5.85 11.63
N GLN A 107 18.92 -6.38 11.96
CA GLN A 107 19.97 -5.63 12.67
C GLN A 107 20.49 -4.45 11.84
N ARG A 108 20.70 -4.65 10.55
CA ARG A 108 21.15 -3.56 9.66
C ARG A 108 20.13 -2.43 9.59
N TRP A 109 18.84 -2.72 9.49
CA TRP A 109 17.79 -1.71 9.53
C TRP A 109 17.78 -0.94 10.84
N THR A 110 17.86 -1.66 11.96
CA THR A 110 17.92 -1.05 13.30
C THR A 110 19.12 -0.10 13.45
N GLN A 111 20.31 -0.51 12.97
CA GLN A 111 21.49 0.34 12.98
C GLN A 111 21.32 1.60 12.12
N LEU A 112 20.74 1.46 10.91
CA LEU A 112 20.51 2.60 10.02
C LEU A 112 19.51 3.59 10.63
N ALA A 113 18.43 3.10 11.23
CA ALA A 113 17.45 3.95 11.90
C ALA A 113 18.05 4.65 13.13
N ALA A 114 18.84 3.95 13.93
CA ALA A 114 19.52 4.52 15.11
C ALA A 114 20.53 5.63 14.77
N ALA A 115 21.06 5.63 13.55
CA ALA A 115 21.97 6.69 13.06
C ALA A 115 21.24 8.01 12.74
N GLN A 116 19.91 8.03 12.77
CA GLN A 116 19.05 9.18 12.45
C GLN A 116 18.17 9.50 13.66
N ALA A 117 18.64 10.38 14.54
CA ALA A 117 18.00 10.65 15.83
C ALA A 117 16.54 11.19 15.72
N ASP A 118 16.22 11.89 14.61
CA ASP A 118 14.92 12.52 14.40
C ASP A 118 13.98 11.66 13.54
N LEU A 119 14.37 10.41 13.21
CA LEU A 119 13.57 9.51 12.37
C LEU A 119 12.89 8.42 13.20
N GLU A 120 11.57 8.39 13.16
CA GLU A 120 10.78 7.24 13.58
C GLU A 120 10.52 6.34 12.37
N ALA A 121 11.03 5.12 12.42
CA ALA A 121 10.90 4.18 11.31
C ALA A 121 10.39 2.82 11.79
N SER A 122 9.60 2.17 10.93
CA SER A 122 9.12 0.80 11.09
C SER A 122 9.26 0.09 9.74
N ALA A 123 9.68 -1.15 9.75
CA ALA A 123 9.84 -1.94 8.54
C ALA A 123 9.50 -3.42 8.79
N PHE A 124 8.90 -4.04 7.80
CA PHE A 124 8.67 -5.47 7.75
C PHE A 124 8.79 -5.97 6.31
N LEU A 125 9.53 -7.05 6.12
CA LEU A 125 9.67 -7.76 4.86
C LEU A 125 9.27 -9.21 5.09
N LEU A 126 8.52 -9.78 4.16
CA LEU A 126 8.19 -11.20 4.13
C LEU A 126 8.50 -11.74 2.74
N VAL A 127 9.26 -12.83 2.68
CA VAL A 127 9.44 -13.63 1.48
C VAL A 127 8.30 -14.64 1.45
N LEU A 128 7.38 -14.49 0.49
CA LEU A 128 6.15 -15.28 0.46
C LEU A 128 6.41 -16.77 0.18
N ASP A 129 7.46 -17.09 -0.58
CA ASP A 129 7.77 -18.46 -1.00
C ASP A 129 8.18 -19.36 0.18
N ASP A 130 8.99 -18.86 1.10
CA ASP A 130 9.60 -19.66 2.16
C ASP A 130 9.29 -19.18 3.59
N GLY A 131 8.69 -18.00 3.73
CA GLY A 131 8.33 -17.39 5.01
C GLY A 131 9.51 -16.75 5.74
N ARG A 132 10.66 -16.55 5.09
CA ARG A 132 11.73 -15.72 5.68
C ARG A 132 11.27 -14.30 5.81
N PHE A 133 11.70 -13.62 6.87
CA PHE A 133 11.29 -12.25 7.12
C PHE A 133 12.41 -11.43 7.74
N ALA A 134 12.32 -10.11 7.62
CA ALA A 134 13.11 -9.16 8.38
C ALA A 134 12.18 -8.11 8.98
N GLN A 135 12.58 -7.55 10.13
CA GLN A 135 11.74 -6.63 10.85
C GLN A 135 12.52 -5.57 11.61
N MET A 136 11.90 -4.41 11.77
CA MET A 136 12.35 -3.36 12.65
C MET A 136 11.12 -2.62 13.17
N GLN A 137 10.85 -2.69 14.47
CA GLN A 137 9.65 -2.12 15.10
C GLN A 137 8.35 -2.44 14.33
N ALA A 138 8.26 -3.65 13.75
CA ALA A 138 7.25 -4.01 12.76
C ALA A 138 5.81 -3.91 13.24
N ASP A 139 5.57 -4.10 14.54
CA ASP A 139 4.25 -4.05 15.18
C ASP A 139 3.88 -2.67 15.72
N ARG A 140 4.82 -1.70 15.62
CA ARG A 140 4.57 -0.35 16.10
C ARG A 140 3.45 0.30 15.32
N ALA A 141 2.39 0.73 16.01
CA ALA A 141 1.34 1.52 15.41
C ALA A 141 1.89 2.91 15.03
N MET A 142 1.72 3.27 13.77
CA MET A 142 2.13 4.56 13.21
C MET A 142 0.96 5.21 12.48
N PRO A 143 0.95 6.55 12.30
CA PRO A 143 -0.04 7.20 11.46
C PRO A 143 -0.10 6.55 10.08
N ALA A 144 -1.27 6.06 9.71
CA ALA A 144 -1.41 5.28 8.48
C ALA A 144 -1.38 6.13 7.21
N ALA A 145 -1.78 7.40 7.29
CA ALA A 145 -2.04 8.22 6.11
C ALA A 145 -2.85 7.44 5.05
N SER A 146 -2.46 7.49 3.79
CA SER A 146 -3.18 6.75 2.72
C SER A 146 -2.89 5.26 2.67
N SER A 147 -1.94 4.73 3.43
CA SER A 147 -1.71 3.29 3.48
C SER A 147 -2.88 2.51 4.10
N ILE A 148 -3.74 3.18 4.87
CA ILE A 148 -4.99 2.61 5.40
C ILE A 148 -5.95 2.11 4.31
N LYS A 149 -5.82 2.60 3.09
CA LYS A 149 -6.67 2.24 1.96
C LYS A 149 -6.48 0.80 1.51
N THR A 150 -5.28 0.25 1.70
CA THR A 150 -4.97 -1.17 1.39
C THR A 150 -5.83 -2.14 2.21
N PRO A 151 -5.87 -2.09 3.55
CA PRO A 151 -6.75 -2.96 4.32
C PRO A 151 -8.25 -2.64 4.13
N ILE A 152 -8.63 -1.39 3.81
CA ILE A 152 -10.02 -1.06 3.45
C ILE A 152 -10.40 -1.75 2.15
N LEU A 153 -9.54 -1.75 1.14
CA LEU A 153 -9.78 -2.47 -0.11
C LEU A 153 -9.93 -3.98 0.15
N LEU A 154 -9.05 -4.59 0.95
CA LEU A 154 -9.15 -6.01 1.30
C LEU A 154 -10.53 -6.35 1.87
N VAL A 155 -11.03 -5.59 2.85
CA VAL A 155 -12.35 -5.83 3.45
C VAL A 155 -13.48 -5.62 2.44
N SER A 156 -13.36 -4.62 1.56
CA SER A 156 -14.36 -4.38 0.50
C SER A 156 -14.42 -5.55 -0.49
N LEU A 157 -13.28 -6.10 -0.86
CA LEU A 157 -13.18 -7.26 -1.75
C LEU A 157 -13.73 -8.54 -1.10
N GLU A 158 -13.49 -8.74 0.20
CA GLU A 158 -14.13 -9.83 0.95
C GLU A 158 -15.67 -9.72 0.95
N GLN A 159 -16.20 -8.50 1.08
CA GLN A 159 -17.65 -8.29 1.00
C GLN A 159 -18.21 -8.59 -0.39
N ILE A 160 -17.43 -8.31 -1.44
CA ILE A 160 -17.80 -8.65 -2.81
C ILE A 160 -17.82 -10.16 -3.02
N ASP A 161 -16.81 -10.88 -2.54
CA ASP A 161 -16.75 -12.34 -2.66
C ASP A 161 -17.87 -13.04 -1.89
N ARG A 162 -18.30 -12.48 -0.76
CA ARG A 162 -19.45 -13.00 0.01
C ARG A 162 -20.81 -12.59 -0.57
N GLY A 163 -20.83 -11.72 -1.59
CA GLY A 163 -22.06 -11.18 -2.15
C GLY A 163 -22.72 -10.08 -1.31
N ASP A 164 -22.07 -9.65 -0.22
CA ASP A 164 -22.53 -8.57 0.65
C ASP A 164 -22.44 -7.20 -0.02
N LEU A 165 -21.51 -7.04 -0.96
CA LEU A 165 -21.27 -5.87 -1.80
C LEU A 165 -21.19 -6.30 -3.27
N ARG A 166 -21.75 -5.51 -4.19
CA ARG A 166 -21.67 -5.79 -5.65
C ARG A 166 -20.81 -4.74 -6.34
N TRP A 167 -20.04 -5.16 -7.35
CA TRP A 167 -19.18 -4.26 -8.13
C TRP A 167 -19.91 -3.08 -8.75
N ASN A 168 -21.13 -3.30 -9.21
CA ASN A 168 -21.98 -2.28 -9.85
C ASN A 168 -22.96 -1.62 -8.85
N GLU A 169 -22.88 -1.94 -7.55
CA GLU A 169 -23.72 -1.29 -6.55
C GLU A 169 -23.41 0.20 -6.50
N PRO A 170 -24.43 1.07 -6.61
CA PRO A 170 -24.21 2.50 -6.56
C PRO A 170 -24.01 2.98 -5.10
N LEU A 171 -22.88 3.60 -4.81
CA LEU A 171 -22.61 4.30 -3.57
C LEU A 171 -22.96 5.77 -3.74
N THR A 172 -23.74 6.33 -2.83
CA THR A 172 -24.28 7.69 -2.95
C THR A 172 -23.42 8.68 -2.18
N LEU A 173 -23.01 9.76 -2.83
CA LEU A 173 -22.28 10.84 -2.21
C LEU A 173 -23.17 11.60 -1.22
N THR A 174 -22.95 11.44 0.06
CA THR A 174 -23.62 12.14 1.15
C THR A 174 -22.67 13.15 1.81
N LYS A 175 -23.21 14.14 2.50
CA LYS A 175 -22.38 15.17 3.14
C LYS A 175 -21.32 14.61 4.13
N PRO A 176 -21.63 13.58 4.96
CA PRO A 176 -20.67 13.03 5.91
C PRO A 176 -19.44 12.37 5.27
N VAL A 177 -19.56 11.82 4.06
CA VAL A 177 -18.45 11.12 3.40
C VAL A 177 -17.61 12.02 2.49
N VAL A 178 -17.96 13.29 2.32
CA VAL A 178 -17.15 14.21 1.53
C VAL A 178 -15.82 14.44 2.22
N GLY A 179 -14.73 13.95 1.61
CA GLY A 179 -13.36 14.13 2.06
C GLY A 179 -12.57 15.00 1.10
N GLY A 180 -12.09 16.15 1.57
CA GLY A 180 -11.23 17.03 0.79
C GLY A 180 -9.82 16.48 0.56
N GLY A 181 -8.97 17.24 -0.11
CA GLY A 181 -7.58 16.91 -0.39
C GLY A 181 -7.43 16.10 -1.68
N ALA A 182 -6.97 14.84 -1.59
CA ALA A 182 -6.77 14.01 -2.78
C ALA A 182 -8.09 13.50 -3.37
N GLY A 183 -8.12 13.43 -4.70
CA GLY A 183 -9.25 12.91 -5.46
C GLY A 183 -10.17 13.98 -6.04
N TRP A 184 -11.15 13.54 -6.80
CA TRP A 184 -12.10 14.41 -7.51
C TRP A 184 -13.58 14.19 -7.11
N MET A 185 -13.89 13.08 -6.44
CA MET A 185 -15.29 12.73 -6.12
C MET A 185 -15.95 13.77 -5.21
N ALA A 186 -15.16 14.43 -4.34
CA ALA A 186 -15.65 15.54 -3.50
C ALA A 186 -16.21 16.73 -4.28
N SER A 187 -15.81 16.93 -5.54
CA SER A 187 -16.26 18.03 -6.40
C SER A 187 -17.64 17.81 -7.03
N LYS A 188 -18.20 16.61 -6.90
CA LYS A 188 -19.50 16.27 -7.48
C LYS A 188 -20.66 16.71 -6.58
N PRO A 189 -21.83 17.00 -7.15
CA PRO A 189 -23.01 17.31 -6.36
C PRO A 189 -23.38 16.21 -5.38
N LEU A 190 -23.87 16.57 -4.19
CA LEU A 190 -24.45 15.61 -3.26
C LEU A 190 -25.60 14.83 -3.95
N GLY A 191 -25.73 13.56 -3.63
CA GLY A 191 -26.65 12.64 -4.31
C GLY A 191 -26.07 11.97 -5.56
N THR A 192 -24.88 12.36 -6.04
CA THR A 192 -24.18 11.66 -7.12
C THR A 192 -23.95 10.21 -6.70
N ARG A 193 -24.15 9.29 -7.63
CA ARG A 193 -24.01 7.85 -7.42
C ARG A 193 -22.81 7.34 -8.23
N PHE A 194 -21.90 6.64 -7.55
CA PHE A 194 -20.73 6.01 -8.16
C PHE A 194 -20.82 4.50 -8.00
N PRO A 195 -20.60 3.71 -9.05
CA PRO A 195 -20.53 2.26 -8.88
C PRO A 195 -19.33 1.88 -8.03
N THR A 196 -19.45 0.83 -7.23
CA THR A 196 -18.41 0.37 -6.28
C THR A 196 -17.06 0.18 -6.95
N TYR A 197 -17.00 -0.36 -8.18
CA TYR A 197 -15.73 -0.56 -8.90
C TYR A 197 -15.00 0.77 -9.15
N GLU A 198 -15.72 1.83 -9.49
CA GLU A 198 -15.15 3.17 -9.69
C GLU A 198 -14.62 3.74 -8.38
N VAL A 199 -15.39 3.61 -7.31
CA VAL A 199 -15.01 4.06 -5.97
C VAL A 199 -13.73 3.33 -5.50
N ALA A 200 -13.67 2.01 -5.62
CA ALA A 200 -12.49 1.22 -5.25
C ALA A 200 -11.26 1.60 -6.09
N THR A 201 -11.46 1.77 -7.40
CA THR A 201 -10.39 2.18 -8.32
C THR A 201 -9.83 3.55 -7.97
N GLU A 202 -10.68 4.56 -7.78
CA GLU A 202 -10.24 5.92 -7.49
C GLU A 202 -9.62 6.05 -6.09
N MET A 203 -10.10 5.27 -5.12
CA MET A 203 -9.47 5.17 -3.81
C MET A 203 -7.98 4.79 -3.91
N ILE A 204 -7.65 3.83 -4.76
CA ILE A 204 -6.27 3.33 -4.89
C ILE A 204 -5.48 4.14 -5.91
N ARG A 205 -6.03 4.40 -7.09
CA ARG A 205 -5.33 5.00 -8.23
C ARG A 205 -4.84 6.42 -7.95
N ILE A 206 -5.69 7.26 -7.36
CA ILE A 206 -5.39 8.66 -7.07
C ILE A 206 -5.55 9.01 -5.59
N SER A 207 -5.72 7.99 -4.76
CA SER A 207 -5.87 8.17 -3.31
C SER A 207 -7.08 9.02 -2.91
N ASP A 208 -8.22 8.92 -3.63
CA ASP A 208 -9.41 9.72 -3.38
C ASP A 208 -9.97 9.49 -1.97
N ASN A 209 -10.06 10.55 -1.18
CA ASN A 209 -10.50 10.49 0.21
C ASN A 209 -12.01 10.28 0.33
N THR A 210 -12.79 10.86 -0.58
CA THR A 210 -14.25 10.65 -0.63
C THR A 210 -14.57 9.21 -1.03
N ALA A 211 -13.86 8.65 -2.00
CA ALA A 211 -13.97 7.24 -2.35
C ALA A 211 -13.69 6.33 -1.14
N THR A 212 -12.65 6.64 -0.38
CA THR A 212 -12.32 5.89 0.84
C THR A 212 -13.46 5.95 1.85
N ASN A 213 -13.99 7.14 2.11
CA ASN A 213 -15.07 7.34 3.07
C ASN A 213 -16.37 6.63 2.63
N LEU A 214 -16.67 6.61 1.34
CA LEU A 214 -17.80 5.85 0.79
C LEU A 214 -17.66 4.35 1.09
N LEU A 215 -16.47 3.77 0.95
CA LEU A 215 -16.23 2.36 1.27
C LEU A 215 -16.27 2.11 2.78
N ILE A 216 -15.74 3.01 3.61
CA ILE A 216 -15.86 2.90 5.08
C ILE A 216 -17.34 2.91 5.49
N GLU A 217 -18.14 3.85 4.97
CA GLU A 217 -19.58 3.93 5.25
C GLU A 217 -20.28 2.64 4.81
N ARG A 218 -20.01 2.16 3.59
CA ARG A 218 -20.61 0.95 3.02
C ARG A 218 -20.20 -0.33 3.77
N ALA A 219 -19.00 -0.38 4.33
CA ALA A 219 -18.54 -1.48 5.17
C ALA A 219 -19.29 -1.57 6.52
N GLY A 220 -20.15 -0.62 6.82
CA GLY A 220 -20.89 -0.53 8.07
C GLY A 220 -20.27 0.43 9.09
N GLY A 221 -19.43 1.36 8.62
CA GLY A 221 -18.76 2.35 9.45
C GLY A 221 -17.43 1.87 10.05
N LYS A 222 -16.81 2.79 10.78
CA LYS A 222 -15.46 2.59 11.33
C LYS A 222 -15.38 1.39 12.30
N ASP A 223 -16.35 1.22 13.18
CA ASP A 223 -16.31 0.19 14.20
C ASP A 223 -16.40 -1.22 13.61
N ARG A 224 -17.28 -1.42 12.63
CA ARG A 224 -17.42 -2.70 11.95
C ARG A 224 -16.17 -3.03 11.12
N LEU A 225 -15.61 -2.01 10.45
CA LEU A 225 -14.36 -2.15 9.70
C LEU A 225 -13.19 -2.51 10.63
N ASN A 226 -13.05 -1.82 11.76
CA ASN A 226 -12.03 -2.09 12.77
C ASN A 226 -12.17 -3.50 13.38
N SER A 227 -13.39 -3.95 13.66
CA SER A 227 -13.64 -5.32 14.10
C SER A 227 -13.19 -6.35 13.06
N ARG A 228 -13.37 -6.06 11.76
CA ARG A 228 -12.87 -6.94 10.69
C ARG A 228 -11.35 -6.94 10.61
N PHE A 229 -10.70 -5.79 10.76
CA PHE A 229 -9.23 -5.72 10.84
C PHE A 229 -8.68 -6.59 11.96
N GLN A 230 -9.27 -6.53 13.15
CA GLN A 230 -8.87 -7.39 14.26
C GLN A 230 -9.06 -8.87 13.92
N ALA A 231 -10.17 -9.25 13.31
CA ALA A 231 -10.43 -10.64 12.89
C ALA A 231 -9.45 -11.14 11.83
N LEU A 232 -8.88 -10.24 11.01
CA LEU A 232 -7.81 -10.54 10.05
C LEU A 232 -6.41 -10.53 10.69
N GLY A 233 -6.32 -10.23 11.98
CA GLY A 233 -5.06 -10.11 12.72
C GLY A 233 -4.26 -8.84 12.41
N LEU A 234 -4.92 -7.79 11.90
CA LEU A 234 -4.34 -6.46 11.67
C LEU A 234 -4.52 -5.63 12.95
N THR A 235 -3.74 -5.97 13.98
CA THR A 235 -3.98 -5.51 15.37
C THR A 235 -3.63 -4.06 15.62
N ALA A 236 -2.71 -3.50 14.84
CA ALA A 236 -2.31 -2.09 14.90
C ALA A 236 -3.08 -1.21 13.91
N THR A 237 -3.90 -1.83 13.03
CA THR A 237 -4.64 -1.12 11.99
C THR A 237 -6.00 -0.68 12.51
N LYS A 238 -6.25 0.64 12.45
CA LYS A 238 -7.48 1.22 12.96
C LYS A 238 -7.89 2.49 12.20
N VAL A 239 -9.15 2.58 11.82
CA VAL A 239 -9.79 3.80 11.31
C VAL A 239 -10.49 4.50 12.48
N ASN A 240 -9.94 5.62 12.93
CA ASN A 240 -10.50 6.47 13.97
C ASN A 240 -11.26 7.67 13.41
N ASN A 241 -10.76 8.22 12.30
CA ASN A 241 -11.35 9.37 11.62
C ASN A 241 -11.67 9.11 10.16
N TRP A 242 -12.61 9.90 9.62
CA TRP A 242 -12.81 10.02 8.19
C TRP A 242 -11.59 10.65 7.53
N LEU A 243 -11.37 10.37 6.23
CA LEU A 243 -10.29 10.98 5.48
C LEU A 243 -10.75 12.35 4.89
N PRO A 244 -9.87 13.36 4.85
CA PRO A 244 -8.48 13.31 5.28
C PRO A 244 -8.35 13.29 6.81
N ASP A 245 -7.52 12.43 7.34
CA ASP A 245 -7.15 12.38 8.75
C ASP A 245 -5.87 13.20 8.98
N LEU A 246 -6.03 14.51 9.15
CA LEU A 246 -4.93 15.46 9.27
C LEU A 246 -4.18 15.34 10.60
N ASP A 247 -4.85 14.83 11.63
CA ASP A 247 -4.27 14.63 12.95
C ASP A 247 -3.47 13.30 13.06
N GLY A 248 -3.51 12.47 12.01
CA GLY A 248 -2.78 11.19 11.96
C GLY A 248 -3.29 10.15 12.96
N THR A 249 -4.59 10.15 13.25
CA THR A 249 -5.21 9.27 14.24
C THR A 249 -5.53 7.88 13.70
N ASN A 250 -5.70 7.73 12.38
CA ASN A 250 -5.78 6.44 11.72
C ASN A 250 -4.41 5.77 11.78
N THR A 251 -4.36 4.54 12.24
CA THR A 251 -3.08 3.83 12.47
C THR A 251 -2.97 2.57 11.64
N THR A 252 -1.74 2.15 11.42
CA THR A 252 -1.37 0.82 10.91
C THR A 252 0.05 0.49 11.36
N SER A 253 0.53 -0.73 11.05
CA SER A 253 1.92 -1.12 11.26
C SER A 253 2.51 -1.70 9.98
N ALA A 254 3.84 -1.75 9.89
CA ALA A 254 4.53 -2.36 8.76
C ALA A 254 4.16 -3.84 8.62
N ARG A 255 4.02 -4.56 9.74
CA ARG A 255 3.57 -5.96 9.74
C ARG A 255 2.13 -6.10 9.26
N ASP A 256 1.23 -5.24 9.73
CA ASP A 256 -0.19 -5.31 9.33
C ASP A 256 -0.37 -5.09 7.83
N LEU A 257 0.32 -4.09 7.26
CA LEU A 257 0.27 -3.85 5.81
C LEU A 257 0.79 -5.04 5.01
N SER A 258 1.94 -5.60 5.41
CA SER A 258 2.50 -6.80 4.78
C SER A 258 1.58 -8.00 4.94
N ARG A 259 0.94 -8.15 6.11
CA ARG A 259 -0.06 -9.20 6.36
C ARG A 259 -1.27 -9.05 5.45
N ALA A 260 -1.81 -7.84 5.29
CA ALA A 260 -2.94 -7.59 4.41
C ALA A 260 -2.65 -8.00 2.95
N ILE A 261 -1.43 -7.72 2.47
CA ILE A 261 -0.98 -8.13 1.14
C ILE A 261 -0.79 -9.65 1.06
N ALA A 262 -0.14 -10.26 2.06
CA ALA A 262 0.11 -11.69 2.08
C ALA A 262 -1.18 -12.52 2.14
N ILE A 263 -2.21 -12.09 2.88
CA ILE A 263 -3.53 -12.72 2.93
C ILE A 263 -4.13 -12.83 1.50
N VAL A 264 -3.99 -11.76 0.71
CA VAL A 264 -4.45 -11.76 -0.68
C VAL A 264 -3.63 -12.71 -1.54
N ASP A 265 -2.32 -12.70 -1.40
CA ASP A 265 -1.42 -13.50 -2.24
C ASP A 265 -1.57 -15.01 -1.98
N ILE A 266 -1.64 -15.42 -0.73
CA ILE A 266 -1.86 -16.81 -0.31
C ILE A 266 -3.22 -17.35 -0.84
N GLY A 267 -4.22 -16.49 -1.02
CA GLY A 267 -5.45 -16.83 -1.73
C GLY A 267 -6.48 -17.59 -0.93
N GLU A 268 -6.40 -17.57 0.39
CA GLU A 268 -7.34 -18.29 1.25
C GLU A 268 -8.57 -17.47 1.62
N THR A 269 -8.50 -16.14 1.44
CA THR A 269 -9.55 -15.20 1.87
C THR A 269 -10.37 -14.66 0.71
N LEU A 270 -9.75 -14.53 -0.46
CA LEU A 270 -10.37 -13.99 -1.66
C LEU A 270 -10.40 -15.01 -2.80
N SER A 271 -11.47 -14.99 -3.60
CA SER A 271 -11.55 -15.75 -4.85
C SER A 271 -10.42 -15.30 -5.81
N MET A 272 -10.05 -16.17 -6.74
CA MET A 272 -9.03 -15.86 -7.75
C MET A 272 -9.35 -14.55 -8.49
N ARG A 273 -10.61 -14.37 -8.89
CA ARG A 273 -11.08 -13.17 -9.58
C ARG A 273 -10.85 -11.90 -8.75
N THR A 274 -11.13 -11.96 -7.46
CA THR A 274 -11.06 -10.78 -6.58
C THR A 274 -9.63 -10.49 -6.17
N ARG A 275 -8.78 -11.51 -6.07
CA ARG A 275 -7.32 -11.37 -5.90
C ARG A 275 -6.68 -10.62 -7.06
N ASP A 276 -7.06 -10.95 -8.31
CA ASP A 276 -6.52 -10.26 -9.50
C ASP A 276 -6.92 -8.78 -9.55
N LEU A 277 -8.04 -8.42 -8.91
CA LEU A 277 -8.47 -7.03 -8.79
C LEU A 277 -7.74 -6.25 -7.68
N PHE A 278 -7.19 -6.96 -6.69
CA PHE A 278 -6.38 -6.34 -5.64
C PHE A 278 -4.95 -6.03 -6.11
N ARG A 279 -4.40 -6.87 -6.98
CA ARG A 279 -3.04 -6.75 -7.54
C ARG A 279 -2.95 -5.67 -8.63
#